data_7046c532c2ab7af4329d34d0b0eb1c5d
#
_entry.id   7046c532c2ab7af4329d34d0b0eb1c5d
#
_cell.length_a   1.000
_cell.length_b   1.000
_cell.length_c   1.000
_cell.angle_alpha   90.00
_cell.angle_beta   90.00
_cell.angle_gamma   90.00
#
_symmetry.space_group_name_H-M   'P 1'
#
loop_
_entity.id
_entity.type
_entity.pdbx_description
1 polymer ?
#
loop_
_entity_poly.entity_id
_entity_poly.type
_entity_poly.pdbx_seq_one_letter_code
_entity_poly.pdbx_strand_id
1 'polypeptide(L)'
;MTTIKLKSLLSLIALLPFLTASAGTDYNNLTDKNTGAAAMPETIAAIGNAPFKMKDLKRPKFPDRTESVTDDLKDDGGKITEGINKLIADMSKRGGGTVVVPAGHWLSGRIVLKSNVNLRLDKGAVIEFSGSIDDYQPAVFTRHEGVEIMGAGAFIYANGEKNIALTGEGKIMGPPMTAAMRTLPNGKSVVENDVPYDMPVKERICDGYDGRTFYRPKSFSPINCKNVLVEGVTFERSVLWNVNPVYCENVIIRGITVNSTDVPSGDGIDISSCRNVLIEYSTLNCGDDCFTLKAGRCDDGLRVNKPTENVVIRYCLAKEGHGGITCGSETAGGIRNVYLHDCLFYGTRTGFRFKTRRNRGGTVEGITYENVKLVNVREAFTWDLLGSKMYMGELARRYPPLDITPLTPTVKDITIRNFTVESADRLLTVNAIPEIPCSNVRIENGKIRTNRIIRTMNDADGFTFSNLEIQATDNRMVFDNSRNVTFDNVTFYVPGNALDLEIKGRKAGNIIIRKGDKVKECRQGLNYVD
;
A
#
# COMPACT_ATOMS: atom_id res chain seq x y z
N MET A 1 39.71 8.95 -19.06
CA MET A 1 38.94 7.80 -19.57
C MET A 1 39.38 6.56 -18.82
N THR A 2 38.66 6.14 -17.84
CA THR A 2 38.90 4.87 -17.14
C THR A 2 37.55 4.33 -16.70
N THR A 3 37.09 3.34 -17.44
CA THR A 3 35.79 2.68 -17.30
C THR A 3 35.84 1.76 -16.09
N ILE A 4 35.09 2.07 -15.03
CA ILE A 4 34.90 1.18 -13.88
C ILE A 4 33.72 0.25 -14.21
N LYS A 5 34.03 -1.02 -14.48
CA LYS A 5 33.02 -2.09 -14.59
C LYS A 5 32.53 -2.44 -13.18
N LEU A 6 31.27 -2.16 -12.88
CA LEU A 6 30.59 -2.70 -11.72
C LEU A 6 30.35 -4.20 -11.94
N LYS A 7 31.04 -5.04 -11.20
CA LYS A 7 30.74 -6.48 -11.10
C LYS A 7 29.58 -6.63 -10.11
N SER A 8 28.43 -7.09 -10.62
CA SER A 8 27.32 -7.57 -9.81
C SER A 8 27.75 -8.80 -9.00
N LEU A 9 27.82 -8.67 -7.69
CA LEU A 9 27.97 -9.80 -6.77
C LEU A 9 26.61 -10.51 -6.69
N LEU A 10 26.38 -11.50 -7.54
CA LEU A 10 25.36 -12.52 -7.31
C LEU A 10 25.90 -13.43 -6.19
N SER A 11 25.38 -13.28 -4.98
CA SER A 11 25.61 -14.24 -3.90
C SER A 11 24.90 -15.53 -4.27
N LEU A 12 25.68 -16.56 -4.58
CA LEU A 12 25.23 -17.92 -4.80
C LEU A 12 24.68 -18.45 -3.45
N ILE A 13 23.37 -18.43 -3.28
CA ILE A 13 22.71 -19.15 -2.18
C ILE A 13 22.76 -20.63 -2.56
N ALA A 14 23.59 -21.40 -1.87
CA ALA A 14 23.65 -22.84 -2.04
C ALA A 14 22.27 -23.45 -1.75
N LEU A 15 21.65 -24.06 -2.75
CA LEU A 15 20.43 -24.84 -2.63
C LEU A 15 20.75 -26.11 -1.83
N LEU A 16 20.57 -26.09 -0.52
CA LEU A 16 20.44 -27.31 0.28
C LEU A 16 19.02 -27.86 0.07
N PRO A 17 18.86 -29.17 -0.26
CA PRO A 17 17.54 -29.74 -0.44
C PRO A 17 16.78 -29.74 0.90
N PHE A 18 15.51 -29.39 0.87
CA PHE A 18 14.60 -29.66 1.99
C PHE A 18 14.57 -31.16 2.26
N LEU A 19 14.95 -31.57 3.44
CA LEU A 19 14.64 -32.89 3.95
C LEU A 19 13.11 -32.98 4.04
N THR A 20 12.56 -33.97 3.34
CA THR A 20 11.13 -34.32 3.39
C THR A 20 10.79 -34.84 4.77
N ALA A 21 10.30 -33.98 5.64
CA ALA A 21 9.72 -34.35 6.90
C ALA A 21 8.27 -33.86 6.93
N SER A 22 7.36 -34.82 7.06
CA SER A 22 5.91 -34.71 7.30
C SER A 22 5.10 -33.91 6.28
N ALA A 23 3.99 -34.48 5.83
CA ALA A 23 2.95 -33.84 5.01
C ALA A 23 2.29 -32.69 5.79
N GLY A 24 2.99 -31.59 5.96
CA GLY A 24 2.45 -30.29 6.34
C GLY A 24 1.78 -29.68 5.13
N THR A 25 0.59 -29.17 5.30
CA THR A 25 -0.20 -28.45 4.31
C THR A 25 0.70 -27.49 3.52
N ASP A 26 0.77 -27.69 2.20
CA ASP A 26 1.54 -26.83 1.32
C ASP A 26 0.77 -25.51 1.15
N TYR A 27 1.08 -24.52 1.95
CA TYR A 27 0.42 -23.21 2.00
C TYR A 27 0.63 -22.37 0.71
N ASN A 28 1.14 -22.97 -0.43
CA ASN A 28 1.79 -22.15 -1.43
C ASN A 28 1.66 -22.59 -2.88
N ASN A 29 0.47 -22.90 -3.32
CA ASN A 29 0.19 -22.98 -4.75
C ASN A 29 0.02 -21.58 -5.42
N LEU A 30 0.51 -20.50 -4.76
CA LEU A 30 0.42 -19.16 -5.31
C LEU A 30 1.47 -18.93 -6.37
N THR A 31 1.01 -18.62 -7.56
CA THR A 31 1.80 -18.35 -8.76
C THR A 31 1.22 -17.17 -9.52
N ASP A 32 1.92 -16.65 -10.50
CA ASP A 32 1.42 -15.65 -11.44
C ASP A 32 0.26 -16.16 -12.32
N LYS A 33 -0.02 -17.48 -12.33
CA LYS A 33 -1.15 -18.08 -13.06
C LYS A 33 -2.48 -17.99 -12.31
N ASN A 34 -2.44 -17.89 -10.98
CA ASN A 34 -3.64 -17.85 -10.14
C ASN A 34 -3.75 -16.58 -9.29
N THR A 35 -2.83 -15.62 -9.48
CA THR A 35 -2.85 -14.30 -8.87
C THR A 35 -2.67 -13.20 -9.93
N GLY A 36 -3.09 -11.97 -9.59
CA GLY A 36 -2.96 -10.82 -10.46
C GLY A 36 -4.01 -10.72 -11.58
N ALA A 37 -3.88 -9.70 -12.42
CA ALA A 37 -4.89 -9.30 -13.41
C ALA A 37 -5.23 -10.40 -14.43
N ALA A 38 -4.23 -11.17 -14.85
CA ALA A 38 -4.44 -12.24 -15.85
C ALA A 38 -5.27 -13.42 -15.32
N ALA A 39 -5.39 -13.57 -14.01
CA ALA A 39 -6.14 -14.65 -13.36
C ALA A 39 -7.57 -14.23 -12.98
N MET A 40 -8.00 -13.01 -13.30
CA MET A 40 -9.27 -12.47 -12.84
C MET A 40 -10.47 -13.22 -13.45
N PRO A 41 -11.38 -13.80 -12.64
CA PRO A 41 -12.62 -14.38 -13.12
C PRO A 41 -13.65 -13.28 -13.47
N GLU A 42 -14.64 -13.62 -14.27
CA GLU A 42 -15.73 -12.70 -14.61
C GLU A 42 -16.54 -12.30 -13.36
N THR A 43 -16.85 -13.26 -12.50
CA THR A 43 -17.68 -13.04 -11.32
C THR A 43 -16.87 -12.61 -10.10
N ILE A 44 -17.47 -11.77 -9.26
CA ILE A 44 -16.94 -11.45 -7.93
C ILE A 44 -17.44 -12.50 -6.94
N ALA A 45 -16.53 -13.28 -6.37
CA ALA A 45 -16.89 -14.23 -5.32
C ALA A 45 -17.26 -13.51 -4.02
N ALA A 46 -18.09 -14.15 -3.19
CA ALA A 46 -18.39 -13.64 -1.85
C ALA A 46 -17.09 -13.35 -1.06
N ILE A 47 -17.14 -12.36 -0.17
CA ILE A 47 -15.98 -11.98 0.65
C ILE A 47 -15.60 -13.10 1.61
N GLY A 48 -16.60 -13.88 2.09
CA GLY A 48 -16.35 -15.07 2.90
C GLY A 48 -15.59 -14.77 4.19
N ASN A 49 -14.75 -15.63 4.64
CA ASN A 49 -14.07 -15.79 5.93
C ASN A 49 -13.25 -14.60 6.47
N ALA A 50 -13.58 -13.36 6.16
CA ALA A 50 -12.93 -12.20 6.75
C ALA A 50 -13.11 -12.21 8.29
N PRO A 51 -12.07 -11.88 9.07
CA PRO A 51 -12.14 -11.88 10.54
C PRO A 51 -13.00 -10.73 11.11
N PHE A 52 -13.74 -10.05 10.27
CA PHE A 52 -14.67 -8.97 10.60
C PHE A 52 -15.92 -9.02 9.71
N LYS A 53 -16.97 -8.34 10.13
CA LYS A 53 -18.22 -8.29 9.34
C LYS A 53 -18.09 -7.30 8.18
N MET A 54 -18.22 -7.79 6.97
CA MET A 54 -18.29 -6.99 5.76
C MET A 54 -19.33 -7.62 4.80
N LYS A 55 -20.16 -6.80 4.21
CA LYS A 55 -21.14 -7.26 3.21
C LYS A 55 -20.42 -7.50 1.87
N ASP A 56 -20.90 -8.47 1.11
CA ASP A 56 -20.46 -8.66 -0.27
C ASP A 56 -20.70 -7.40 -1.09
N LEU A 57 -19.67 -6.98 -1.79
CA LEU A 57 -19.78 -5.84 -2.71
C LEU A 57 -20.23 -6.32 -4.09
N LYS A 58 -21.03 -5.51 -4.73
CA LYS A 58 -21.55 -5.77 -6.08
C LYS A 58 -21.13 -4.65 -7.01
N ARG A 59 -20.84 -5.00 -8.28
CA ARG A 59 -20.61 -3.99 -9.32
C ARG A 59 -21.79 -3.00 -9.36
N PRO A 60 -21.54 -1.70 -9.46
CA PRO A 60 -22.60 -0.74 -9.74
C PRO A 60 -23.27 -1.08 -11.08
N LYS A 61 -24.57 -0.83 -11.18
CA LYS A 61 -25.35 -1.03 -12.41
C LYS A 61 -25.54 0.32 -13.10
N PHE A 62 -25.40 0.32 -14.40
CA PHE A 62 -25.60 1.48 -15.25
C PHE A 62 -26.77 1.25 -16.20
N PRO A 63 -27.52 2.30 -16.57
CA PRO A 63 -28.54 2.19 -17.64
C PRO A 63 -27.93 1.69 -18.95
N ASP A 64 -28.72 0.98 -19.72
CA ASP A 64 -28.35 0.49 -21.06
C ASP A 64 -28.37 1.64 -22.08
N ARG A 65 -27.42 2.54 -21.93
CA ARG A 65 -27.16 3.67 -22.82
C ARG A 65 -25.67 3.79 -23.01
N THR A 66 -25.21 3.82 -24.25
CA THR A 66 -23.80 3.90 -24.59
C THR A 66 -23.59 4.99 -25.64
N GLU A 67 -22.59 5.85 -25.41
CA GLU A 67 -22.14 6.87 -26.36
C GLU A 67 -20.62 6.81 -26.46
N SER A 68 -20.10 7.00 -27.68
CA SER A 68 -18.66 6.99 -27.94
C SER A 68 -18.11 8.40 -28.04
N VAL A 69 -16.90 8.62 -27.58
CA VAL A 69 -16.22 9.90 -27.77
C VAL A 69 -15.99 10.23 -29.24
N THR A 70 -16.01 9.24 -30.16
CA THR A 70 -15.87 9.45 -31.61
C THR A 70 -17.14 10.03 -32.24
N ASP A 71 -18.28 10.00 -31.57
CA ASP A 71 -19.52 10.56 -32.10
C ASP A 71 -19.41 12.09 -32.25
N ASP A 72 -18.66 12.74 -31.35
CA ASP A 72 -18.48 14.20 -31.32
C ASP A 72 -17.01 14.66 -31.37
N LEU A 73 -16.01 13.77 -31.25
CA LEU A 73 -14.59 14.10 -31.12
C LEU A 73 -13.75 13.28 -32.10
N LYS A 74 -12.63 13.86 -32.53
CA LYS A 74 -11.69 13.19 -33.46
C LYS A 74 -10.38 12.88 -32.76
N ASP A 75 -9.79 11.74 -33.10
CA ASP A 75 -8.41 11.40 -32.78
C ASP A 75 -7.49 12.12 -33.79
N ASP A 76 -7.39 13.44 -33.66
CA ASP A 76 -6.59 14.32 -34.54
C ASP A 76 -5.39 14.97 -33.82
N GLY A 77 -5.08 14.46 -32.61
CA GLY A 77 -4.02 15.00 -31.73
C GLY A 77 -4.46 16.21 -30.91
N GLY A 78 -5.70 16.68 -31.03
CA GLY A 78 -6.30 17.68 -30.17
C GLY A 78 -6.68 17.13 -28.79
N LYS A 79 -6.87 18.01 -27.82
CA LYS A 79 -7.34 17.59 -26.48
C LYS A 79 -8.84 17.32 -26.49
N ILE A 80 -9.23 16.14 -26.00
CA ILE A 80 -10.64 15.75 -25.86
C ILE A 80 -11.28 16.24 -24.57
N THR A 81 -10.58 16.99 -23.72
CA THR A 81 -10.95 17.31 -22.34
C THR A 81 -12.35 17.91 -22.21
N GLU A 82 -12.67 18.93 -22.99
CA GLU A 82 -13.97 19.61 -22.91
C GLU A 82 -15.11 18.70 -23.42
N GLY A 83 -14.88 18.04 -24.54
CA GLY A 83 -15.86 17.17 -25.15
C GLY A 83 -16.19 15.94 -24.29
N ILE A 84 -15.18 15.23 -23.79
CA ILE A 84 -15.43 14.06 -22.93
C ILE A 84 -16.10 14.46 -21.60
N ASN A 85 -15.73 15.62 -21.01
CA ASN A 85 -16.37 16.10 -19.80
C ASN A 85 -17.83 16.50 -20.04
N LYS A 86 -18.11 17.14 -21.17
CA LYS A 86 -19.49 17.45 -21.59
C LYS A 86 -20.30 16.17 -21.77
N LEU A 87 -19.77 15.19 -22.49
CA LEU A 87 -20.42 13.90 -22.73
C LEU A 87 -20.73 13.16 -21.42
N ILE A 88 -19.79 13.09 -20.49
CA ILE A 88 -19.98 12.50 -19.15
C ILE A 88 -21.08 13.27 -18.37
N ALA A 89 -21.06 14.59 -18.39
CA ALA A 89 -22.04 15.41 -17.68
C ALA A 89 -23.45 15.25 -18.26
N ASP A 90 -23.59 15.23 -19.57
CA ASP A 90 -24.88 15.05 -20.26
C ASP A 90 -25.41 13.60 -20.10
N MET A 91 -24.54 12.60 -20.12
CA MET A 91 -24.88 11.22 -19.79
C MET A 91 -25.45 11.10 -18.37
N SER A 92 -24.79 11.69 -17.40
CA SER A 92 -25.24 11.70 -16.00
C SER A 92 -26.59 12.41 -15.83
N LYS A 93 -26.80 13.59 -16.46
CA LYS A 93 -28.08 14.31 -16.42
C LYS A 93 -29.25 13.50 -16.98
N ARG A 94 -29.00 12.64 -17.97
CA ARG A 94 -29.98 11.72 -18.56
C ARG A 94 -30.19 10.45 -17.74
N GLY A 95 -29.64 10.38 -16.51
CA GLY A 95 -29.79 9.25 -15.59
C GLY A 95 -28.65 8.25 -15.62
N GLY A 96 -27.64 8.45 -16.46
CA GLY A 96 -26.44 7.62 -16.52
C GLY A 96 -26.33 6.72 -17.75
N GLY A 97 -25.26 5.94 -17.81
CA GLY A 97 -24.91 5.04 -18.91
C GLY A 97 -23.40 4.83 -19.02
N THR A 98 -22.95 4.41 -20.19
CA THR A 98 -21.54 4.16 -20.48
C THR A 98 -21.02 5.16 -21.52
N VAL A 99 -19.94 5.87 -21.19
CA VAL A 99 -19.14 6.65 -22.13
C VAL A 99 -17.95 5.81 -22.56
N VAL A 100 -17.80 5.59 -23.87
CA VAL A 100 -16.79 4.70 -24.44
C VAL A 100 -15.68 5.52 -25.06
N VAL A 101 -14.45 5.19 -24.71
CA VAL A 101 -13.24 5.63 -25.40
C VAL A 101 -12.77 4.45 -26.26
N PRO A 102 -12.92 4.51 -27.59
CA PRO A 102 -12.51 3.42 -28.48
C PRO A 102 -11.00 3.37 -28.65
N ALA A 103 -10.51 2.33 -29.31
CA ALA A 103 -9.09 2.20 -29.68
C ALA A 103 -8.60 3.47 -30.38
N GLY A 104 -7.42 3.94 -29.98
CA GLY A 104 -6.80 5.19 -30.44
C GLY A 104 -5.96 5.83 -29.35
N HIS A 105 -5.29 6.95 -29.72
CA HIS A 105 -4.47 7.72 -28.79
C HIS A 105 -5.11 9.09 -28.53
N TRP A 106 -5.61 9.28 -27.32
CA TRP A 106 -6.43 10.40 -26.90
C TRP A 106 -5.68 11.30 -25.92
N LEU A 107 -5.43 12.55 -26.26
CA LEU A 107 -4.81 13.51 -25.34
C LEU A 107 -5.90 14.22 -24.50
N SER A 108 -5.73 14.27 -23.18
CA SER A 108 -6.68 14.94 -22.31
C SER A 108 -6.01 15.71 -21.17
N GLY A 109 -6.68 16.73 -20.67
CA GLY A 109 -6.51 17.27 -19.33
C GLY A 109 -7.40 16.51 -18.34
N ARG A 110 -7.78 17.17 -17.20
CA ARG A 110 -8.58 16.51 -16.16
C ARG A 110 -9.95 16.06 -16.66
N ILE A 111 -10.24 14.77 -16.54
CA ILE A 111 -11.55 14.19 -16.77
C ILE A 111 -12.32 14.15 -15.45
N VAL A 112 -13.58 14.56 -15.45
CA VAL A 112 -14.43 14.61 -14.25
C VAL A 112 -15.60 13.63 -14.39
N LEU A 113 -15.56 12.54 -13.64
CA LEU A 113 -16.65 11.55 -13.62
C LEU A 113 -17.85 12.12 -12.85
N LYS A 114 -19.04 11.72 -13.30
CA LYS A 114 -20.35 12.08 -12.74
C LYS A 114 -21.16 10.83 -12.38
N SER A 115 -22.11 11.02 -11.49
CA SER A 115 -22.95 9.94 -10.96
C SER A 115 -23.64 9.14 -12.06
N ASN A 116 -23.70 7.82 -11.85
CA ASN A 116 -24.27 6.83 -12.72
C ASN A 116 -23.58 6.71 -14.10
N VAL A 117 -22.30 7.10 -14.21
CA VAL A 117 -21.53 6.99 -15.45
C VAL A 117 -20.39 5.98 -15.28
N ASN A 118 -20.30 5.09 -16.25
CA ASN A 118 -19.16 4.22 -16.48
C ASN A 118 -18.32 4.81 -17.63
N LEU A 119 -17.08 5.18 -17.35
CA LEU A 119 -16.08 5.49 -18.38
C LEU A 119 -15.38 4.19 -18.77
N ARG A 120 -15.68 3.70 -19.99
CA ARG A 120 -15.09 2.45 -20.49
C ARG A 120 -14.04 2.74 -21.55
N LEU A 121 -12.86 2.20 -21.36
CA LEU A 121 -11.78 2.24 -22.32
C LEU A 121 -11.71 0.90 -23.04
N ASP A 122 -12.02 0.88 -24.32
CA ASP A 122 -11.94 -0.33 -25.12
C ASP A 122 -10.49 -0.77 -25.31
N LYS A 123 -10.28 -2.02 -25.68
CA LYS A 123 -8.95 -2.56 -25.95
C LYS A 123 -8.25 -1.74 -27.03
N GLY A 124 -7.03 -1.29 -26.74
CA GLY A 124 -6.25 -0.41 -27.63
C GLY A 124 -6.52 1.09 -27.44
N ALA A 125 -7.46 1.48 -26.57
CA ALA A 125 -7.62 2.87 -26.16
C ALA A 125 -6.47 3.30 -25.24
N VAL A 126 -5.88 4.45 -25.49
CA VAL A 126 -4.87 5.10 -24.64
C VAL A 126 -5.31 6.52 -24.39
N ILE A 127 -5.60 6.87 -23.14
CA ILE A 127 -5.75 8.27 -22.74
C ILE A 127 -4.42 8.73 -22.15
N GLU A 128 -3.71 9.59 -22.88
CA GLU A 128 -2.52 10.27 -22.38
C GLU A 128 -2.92 11.59 -21.74
N PHE A 129 -2.46 11.83 -20.53
CA PHE A 129 -2.78 13.04 -19.79
C PHE A 129 -1.72 14.12 -20.01
N SER A 130 -2.19 15.35 -20.22
CA SER A 130 -1.36 16.52 -20.44
C SER A 130 -0.42 16.80 -19.27
N GLY A 131 0.80 17.25 -19.58
CA GLY A 131 1.78 17.71 -18.60
C GLY A 131 1.68 19.21 -18.25
N SER A 132 0.70 19.94 -18.81
CA SER A 132 0.47 21.35 -18.48
C SER A 132 -0.38 21.48 -17.24
N ILE A 133 0.01 22.37 -16.32
CA ILE A 133 -0.78 22.65 -15.11
C ILE A 133 -2.10 23.37 -15.44
N ASP A 134 -2.17 24.07 -16.56
CA ASP A 134 -3.37 24.78 -17.03
C ASP A 134 -4.53 23.81 -17.26
N ASP A 135 -4.26 22.59 -17.68
CA ASP A 135 -5.25 21.56 -17.95
C ASP A 135 -5.88 20.97 -16.67
N TYR A 136 -5.39 21.39 -15.51
CA TYR A 136 -5.88 20.98 -14.18
C TYR A 136 -6.48 22.15 -13.39
N GLN A 137 -6.77 23.25 -14.05
CA GLN A 137 -7.50 24.36 -13.47
C GLN A 137 -9.03 24.24 -13.68
N PRO A 138 -9.83 24.84 -12.82
CA PRO A 138 -9.46 25.43 -11.53
C PRO A 138 -9.02 24.38 -10.51
N ALA A 139 -8.32 24.81 -9.44
CA ALA A 139 -7.99 23.95 -8.32
C ALA A 139 -9.25 23.30 -7.74
N VAL A 140 -9.17 22.01 -7.43
CA VAL A 140 -10.28 21.23 -6.86
C VAL A 140 -9.94 20.72 -5.47
N PHE A 141 -10.96 20.43 -4.66
CA PHE A 141 -10.76 19.77 -3.39
C PHE A 141 -10.06 18.42 -3.57
N THR A 142 -8.98 18.22 -2.84
CA THR A 142 -8.24 16.96 -2.84
C THR A 142 -7.56 16.73 -1.49
N ARG A 143 -7.01 15.53 -1.30
CA ARG A 143 -6.18 15.20 -0.15
C ARG A 143 -4.80 14.81 -0.64
N HIS A 144 -3.80 15.67 -0.42
CA HIS A 144 -2.42 15.37 -0.81
C HIS A 144 -1.66 14.80 0.38
N GLU A 145 -1.12 13.58 0.23
CA GLU A 145 -0.37 12.87 1.29
C GLU A 145 -1.01 12.98 2.68
N GLY A 146 -2.32 12.85 2.77
CA GLY A 146 -3.06 12.86 4.03
C GLY A 146 -3.55 14.21 4.54
N VAL A 147 -3.29 15.32 3.82
CA VAL A 147 -3.72 16.70 4.15
C VAL A 147 -4.73 17.21 3.11
N GLU A 148 -5.81 17.82 3.56
CA GLU A 148 -6.83 18.41 2.68
C GLU A 148 -6.37 19.75 2.12
N ILE A 149 -6.46 19.92 0.80
CA ILE A 149 -6.09 21.12 0.04
C ILE A 149 -7.00 21.34 -1.16
N MET A 150 -6.87 22.52 -1.79
CA MET A 150 -7.35 22.80 -3.14
C MET A 150 -6.17 22.72 -4.10
N GLY A 151 -6.19 21.80 -5.08
CA GLY A 151 -5.07 21.59 -6.00
C GLY A 151 -5.44 20.88 -7.30
N ALA A 152 -4.48 20.32 -8.00
CA ALA A 152 -4.69 19.66 -9.29
C ALA A 152 -5.62 18.42 -9.25
N GLY A 153 -5.80 17.82 -8.08
CA GLY A 153 -6.67 16.66 -7.91
C GLY A 153 -6.12 15.38 -8.53
N ALA A 154 -6.70 14.98 -9.64
CA ALA A 154 -6.32 13.76 -10.37
C ALA A 154 -6.53 13.92 -11.88
N PHE A 155 -5.92 13.05 -12.67
CA PHE A 155 -6.19 12.94 -14.11
C PHE A 155 -7.65 12.58 -14.36
N ILE A 156 -8.14 11.54 -13.67
CA ILE A 156 -9.56 11.20 -13.62
C ILE A 156 -10.06 11.43 -12.20
N TYR A 157 -10.95 12.37 -12.05
CA TYR A 157 -11.41 12.93 -10.79
C TYR A 157 -12.93 12.75 -10.60
N ALA A 158 -13.38 12.58 -9.37
CA ALA A 158 -14.78 12.68 -8.99
C ALA A 158 -14.88 13.21 -7.56
N ASN A 159 -15.94 13.93 -7.21
CA ASN A 159 -16.18 14.35 -5.84
C ASN A 159 -17.69 14.35 -5.52
N GLY A 160 -18.07 13.57 -4.49
CA GLY A 160 -19.45 13.47 -4.03
C GLY A 160 -20.38 12.62 -4.92
N GLU A 161 -19.83 11.89 -5.87
CA GLU A 161 -20.56 11.13 -6.87
C GLU A 161 -20.94 9.72 -6.40
N LYS A 162 -21.96 9.13 -7.05
CA LYS A 162 -22.43 7.77 -6.73
C LYS A 162 -22.53 6.91 -7.99
N ASN A 163 -22.26 5.60 -7.84
CA ASN A 163 -22.30 4.65 -8.94
C ASN A 163 -21.42 5.14 -10.10
N ILE A 164 -20.13 5.21 -9.89
CA ILE A 164 -19.14 5.59 -10.90
C ILE A 164 -18.22 4.42 -11.21
N ALA A 165 -17.80 4.31 -12.46
CA ALA A 165 -16.85 3.28 -12.85
C ALA A 165 -15.83 3.78 -13.88
N LEU A 166 -14.66 3.15 -13.82
CA LEU A 166 -13.61 3.20 -14.83
C LEU A 166 -13.31 1.75 -15.21
N THR A 167 -13.66 1.35 -16.43
CA THR A 167 -13.61 -0.08 -16.84
C THR A 167 -12.99 -0.27 -18.22
N GLY A 168 -12.74 -1.52 -18.59
CA GLY A 168 -12.26 -1.92 -19.90
C GLY A 168 -10.82 -2.39 -19.92
N GLU A 169 -10.22 -2.49 -21.13
CA GLU A 169 -8.88 -3.03 -21.34
C GLU A 169 -7.89 -1.97 -21.86
N GLY A 170 -8.29 -0.69 -21.84
CA GLY A 170 -7.45 0.42 -22.28
C GLY A 170 -6.47 0.90 -21.21
N LYS A 171 -5.74 1.98 -21.56
CA LYS A 171 -4.67 2.54 -20.73
C LYS A 171 -4.93 3.97 -20.29
N ILE A 172 -4.61 4.25 -19.05
CA ILE A 172 -4.46 5.58 -18.46
C ILE A 172 -2.96 5.87 -18.41
N MET A 173 -2.49 6.85 -19.14
CA MET A 173 -1.09 7.15 -19.28
C MET A 173 -0.79 8.58 -18.83
N GLY A 174 0.13 8.75 -17.90
CA GLY A 174 0.61 10.06 -17.49
C GLY A 174 1.45 10.74 -18.58
N PRO A 175 1.75 12.03 -18.42
CA PRO A 175 2.53 12.79 -19.39
C PRO A 175 3.95 12.22 -19.56
N PRO A 176 4.68 12.59 -20.64
CA PRO A 176 6.07 12.21 -20.84
C PRO A 176 6.94 12.46 -19.62
N MET A 177 7.99 11.67 -19.42
CA MET A 177 8.90 11.81 -18.27
C MET A 177 9.61 13.17 -18.24
N THR A 178 9.69 13.87 -19.37
CA THR A 178 10.26 15.23 -19.52
C THR A 178 9.26 16.36 -19.23
N ALA A 179 7.99 16.06 -18.96
CA ALA A 179 6.98 17.07 -18.73
C ALA A 179 7.30 17.94 -17.51
N ALA A 180 7.13 19.26 -17.63
CA ALA A 180 7.45 20.23 -16.58
C ALA A 180 6.69 19.96 -15.27
N MET A 181 5.46 19.46 -15.34
CA MET A 181 4.67 19.06 -14.19
C MET A 181 5.40 18.11 -13.22
N ARG A 182 6.33 17.28 -13.74
CA ARG A 182 7.09 16.31 -12.92
C ARG A 182 8.18 16.94 -12.08
N THR A 183 8.66 18.11 -12.50
CA THR A 183 9.82 18.81 -11.92
C THR A 183 9.48 20.16 -11.32
N LEU A 184 8.20 20.56 -11.35
CA LEU A 184 7.77 21.79 -10.72
C LEU A 184 8.20 21.82 -9.25
N PRO A 185 8.58 23.04 -8.73
CA PRO A 185 9.21 23.18 -7.44
C PRO A 185 8.22 22.73 -6.37
N ASN A 186 8.34 21.50 -5.91
CA ASN A 186 7.55 21.05 -4.77
C ASN A 186 7.60 19.56 -4.52
N GLY A 187 8.29 18.80 -5.35
CA GLY A 187 8.51 17.38 -5.10
C GLY A 187 9.41 17.09 -3.89
N LYS A 188 9.88 18.12 -3.17
CA LYS A 188 10.75 17.97 -1.99
C LYS A 188 10.16 18.56 -0.71
N SER A 189 9.07 19.31 -0.80
CA SER A 189 8.45 19.91 0.37
C SER A 189 7.49 18.93 1.03
N VAL A 190 7.55 18.85 2.35
CA VAL A 190 6.58 18.09 3.14
C VAL A 190 5.35 18.96 3.28
N VAL A 191 4.18 18.42 2.94
CA VAL A 191 2.93 19.21 2.87
C VAL A 191 2.61 19.98 4.15
N GLU A 192 3.03 19.48 5.31
CA GLU A 192 2.88 20.17 6.60
C GLU A 192 3.64 21.50 6.69
N ASN A 193 4.69 21.68 5.90
CA ASN A 193 5.47 22.93 5.89
C ASN A 193 4.86 23.97 4.98
N ASP A 194 4.04 23.56 4.02
CA ASP A 194 3.46 24.44 3.01
C ASP A 194 2.02 24.86 3.33
N VAL A 195 1.34 24.07 4.17
CA VAL A 195 -0.10 24.25 4.45
C VAL A 195 -0.34 24.40 5.95
N PRO A 196 -0.63 25.62 6.44
CA PRO A 196 -1.05 25.82 7.83
C PRO A 196 -2.37 25.10 8.13
N TYR A 197 -2.40 24.30 9.21
CA TYR A 197 -3.58 23.49 9.53
C TYR A 197 -4.76 24.30 10.11
N ASP A 198 -4.52 25.50 10.61
CA ASP A 198 -5.52 26.46 11.06
C ASP A 198 -6.19 27.24 9.91
N MET A 199 -5.59 27.21 8.72
CA MET A 199 -6.19 27.80 7.53
C MET A 199 -7.41 26.98 7.05
N PRO A 200 -8.54 27.61 6.70
CA PRO A 200 -9.68 26.91 6.09
C PRO A 200 -9.29 26.18 4.81
N VAL A 201 -9.73 24.95 4.61
CA VAL A 201 -9.32 24.09 3.48
C VAL A 201 -9.50 24.77 2.12
N LYS A 202 -10.60 25.53 1.94
CA LYS A 202 -10.88 26.28 0.69
C LYS A 202 -9.82 27.35 0.36
N GLU A 203 -9.03 27.77 1.34
CA GLU A 203 -7.98 28.78 1.21
C GLU A 203 -6.58 28.16 1.02
N ARG A 204 -6.44 26.86 1.26
CA ARG A 204 -5.21 26.08 1.07
C ARG A 204 -4.96 25.78 -0.41
N ILE A 205 -4.76 26.81 -1.22
CA ILE A 205 -4.65 26.69 -2.68
C ILE A 205 -3.22 26.33 -3.06
N CYS A 206 -3.07 25.16 -3.71
CA CYS A 206 -1.81 24.58 -4.17
C CYS A 206 -1.91 24.26 -5.67
N ASP A 207 -2.01 25.29 -6.50
CA ASP A 207 -2.28 25.21 -7.94
C ASP A 207 -1.08 25.57 -8.84
N GLY A 208 0.02 26.05 -8.25
CA GLY A 208 1.26 26.40 -8.96
C GLY A 208 1.30 27.81 -9.53
N TYR A 209 0.27 28.62 -9.33
CA TYR A 209 0.25 30.01 -9.79
C TYR A 209 0.66 31.00 -8.70
N ASP A 210 1.08 32.18 -9.08
CA ASP A 210 1.42 33.27 -8.17
C ASP A 210 2.40 32.87 -7.05
N GLY A 211 3.36 32.00 -7.39
CA GLY A 211 4.34 31.48 -6.43
C GLY A 211 3.81 30.43 -5.45
N ARG A 212 2.54 30.01 -5.59
CA ARG A 212 1.98 28.93 -4.77
C ARG A 212 2.56 27.57 -5.14
N THR A 213 2.61 26.69 -4.17
CA THR A 213 3.00 25.29 -4.33
C THR A 213 2.12 24.56 -5.35
N PHE A 214 2.70 23.68 -6.16
CA PHE A 214 1.96 22.76 -7.00
C PHE A 214 2.18 21.34 -6.54
N TYR A 215 1.12 20.63 -6.19
CA TYR A 215 1.19 19.20 -5.91
C TYR A 215 0.67 18.39 -7.08
N ARG A 216 1.50 17.45 -7.51
CA ARG A 216 1.22 16.57 -8.65
C ARG A 216 -0.12 15.83 -8.47
N PRO A 217 -0.95 15.72 -9.53
CA PRO A 217 -2.20 14.97 -9.48
C PRO A 217 -1.96 13.46 -9.38
N LYS A 218 -2.96 12.72 -8.86
CA LYS A 218 -3.04 11.26 -8.94
C LYS A 218 -3.53 10.84 -10.32
N SER A 219 -3.40 9.56 -10.69
CA SER A 219 -3.98 9.11 -11.96
C SER A 219 -5.51 8.96 -11.86
N PHE A 220 -6.02 8.30 -10.81
CA PHE A 220 -7.46 8.18 -10.55
C PHE A 220 -7.74 8.46 -9.07
N SER A 221 -8.56 9.46 -8.77
CA SER A 221 -8.90 9.80 -7.38
C SER A 221 -10.37 10.25 -7.23
N PRO A 222 -11.28 9.32 -6.94
CA PRO A 222 -12.63 9.64 -6.50
C PRO A 222 -12.59 10.06 -5.02
N ILE A 223 -13.32 11.13 -4.68
CA ILE A 223 -13.37 11.69 -3.33
C ILE A 223 -14.83 11.75 -2.86
N ASN A 224 -15.12 11.36 -1.61
CA ASN A 224 -16.48 11.34 -1.07
C ASN A 224 -17.50 10.57 -1.93
N CYS A 225 -17.04 9.56 -2.68
CA CYS A 225 -17.88 8.82 -3.61
C CYS A 225 -18.43 7.51 -3.00
N LYS A 226 -19.53 7.03 -3.55
CA LYS A 226 -20.15 5.77 -3.12
C LYS A 226 -20.40 4.84 -4.31
N ASN A 227 -20.12 3.54 -4.11
CA ASN A 227 -20.18 2.51 -5.14
C ASN A 227 -19.25 2.84 -6.32
N VAL A 228 -17.97 2.72 -6.08
CA VAL A 228 -16.89 2.98 -7.05
C VAL A 228 -16.37 1.66 -7.60
N LEU A 229 -16.23 1.56 -8.91
CA LEU A 229 -15.62 0.39 -9.58
C LEU A 229 -14.42 0.84 -10.43
N VAL A 230 -13.30 0.14 -10.30
CA VAL A 230 -12.17 0.21 -11.24
C VAL A 230 -11.87 -1.21 -11.69
N GLU A 231 -12.01 -1.50 -12.99
CA GLU A 231 -11.88 -2.87 -13.49
C GLU A 231 -11.18 -2.95 -14.84
N GLY A 232 -10.12 -3.77 -14.92
CA GLY A 232 -9.48 -4.20 -16.16
C GLY A 232 -8.46 -3.24 -16.77
N VAL A 233 -8.50 -1.95 -16.42
CA VAL A 233 -7.65 -0.91 -17.02
C VAL A 233 -6.18 -0.99 -16.56
N THR A 234 -5.28 -0.46 -17.40
CA THR A 234 -3.85 -0.35 -17.10
C THR A 234 -3.48 1.10 -16.81
N PHE A 235 -2.68 1.33 -15.77
CA PHE A 235 -2.09 2.62 -15.41
C PHE A 235 -0.59 2.61 -15.69
N GLU A 236 -0.11 3.60 -16.44
CA GLU A 236 1.31 3.75 -16.80
C GLU A 236 1.78 5.19 -16.64
N ARG A 237 3.06 5.37 -16.35
CA ARG A 237 3.72 6.69 -16.28
C ARG A 237 3.02 7.71 -15.39
N SER A 238 2.42 7.32 -14.29
CA SER A 238 1.82 8.28 -13.35
C SER A 238 2.81 9.40 -12.97
N VAL A 239 2.32 10.48 -12.41
CA VAL A 239 3.18 11.55 -11.86
C VAL A 239 3.25 11.49 -10.33
N LEU A 240 2.35 10.74 -9.71
CA LEU A 240 2.23 10.47 -8.28
C LEU A 240 1.53 9.11 -8.14
N TRP A 241 0.77 8.87 -7.11
CA TRP A 241 -0.03 7.67 -6.86
C TRP A 241 -1.00 7.35 -8.00
N ASN A 242 -1.17 6.08 -8.32
CA ASN A 242 -2.02 5.67 -9.44
C ASN A 242 -3.51 5.69 -9.06
N VAL A 243 -3.96 4.83 -8.14
CA VAL A 243 -5.38 4.72 -7.77
C VAL A 243 -5.56 5.11 -6.31
N ASN A 244 -6.17 6.27 -6.07
CA ASN A 244 -6.33 6.81 -4.73
C ASN A 244 -7.76 7.25 -4.41
N PRO A 245 -8.67 6.33 -4.07
CA PRO A 245 -9.97 6.69 -3.52
C PRO A 245 -9.80 7.32 -2.13
N VAL A 246 -10.53 8.42 -1.89
CA VAL A 246 -10.49 9.19 -0.64
C VAL A 246 -11.91 9.34 -0.09
N TYR A 247 -12.13 8.99 1.17
CA TYR A 247 -13.45 9.08 1.82
C TYR A 247 -14.57 8.32 1.11
N CYS A 248 -14.24 7.30 0.33
CA CYS A 248 -15.20 6.53 -0.45
C CYS A 248 -15.80 5.36 0.35
N GLU A 249 -16.99 4.95 -0.06
CA GLU A 249 -17.70 3.81 0.50
C GLU A 249 -18.08 2.82 -0.61
N ASN A 250 -17.90 1.51 -0.35
CA ASN A 250 -18.14 0.43 -1.30
C ASN A 250 -17.29 0.60 -2.56
N VAL A 251 -16.01 0.34 -2.43
CA VAL A 251 -15.02 0.47 -3.51
C VAL A 251 -14.60 -0.92 -3.97
N ILE A 252 -14.66 -1.17 -5.26
CA ILE A 252 -14.16 -2.38 -5.91
C ILE A 252 -13.05 -1.99 -6.87
N ILE A 253 -11.87 -2.57 -6.69
CA ILE A 253 -10.72 -2.43 -7.60
C ILE A 253 -10.29 -3.84 -7.98
N ARG A 254 -10.40 -4.19 -9.27
CA ARG A 254 -10.10 -5.55 -9.69
C ARG A 254 -9.54 -5.64 -11.09
N GLY A 255 -8.66 -6.61 -11.31
CA GLY A 255 -8.09 -6.88 -12.63
C GLY A 255 -7.28 -5.74 -13.23
N ILE A 256 -6.89 -4.75 -12.44
CA ILE A 256 -6.08 -3.64 -12.95
C ILE A 256 -4.60 -4.01 -13.00
N THR A 257 -3.90 -3.34 -13.91
CA THR A 257 -2.44 -3.40 -13.96
C THR A 257 -1.86 -2.01 -13.72
N VAL A 258 -0.82 -1.92 -12.88
CA VAL A 258 -0.06 -0.69 -12.67
C VAL A 258 1.39 -0.93 -13.05
N ASN A 259 1.94 -0.06 -13.90
CA ASN A 259 3.34 -0.02 -14.30
C ASN A 259 3.90 1.39 -14.05
N SER A 260 4.53 1.60 -12.90
CA SER A 260 5.06 2.91 -12.47
C SER A 260 6.43 2.80 -11.77
N THR A 261 7.25 1.80 -12.12
CA THR A 261 8.57 1.55 -11.50
C THR A 261 9.52 2.73 -11.60
N ASP A 262 9.48 3.49 -12.70
CA ASP A 262 10.36 4.64 -12.91
C ASP A 262 9.82 5.95 -12.30
N VAL A 263 8.72 5.88 -11.55
CA VAL A 263 8.06 7.05 -10.97
C VAL A 263 8.30 7.10 -9.46
N PRO A 264 9.11 8.04 -8.96
CA PRO A 264 9.20 8.29 -7.52
C PRO A 264 7.83 8.64 -6.94
N SER A 265 7.45 8.02 -5.83
CA SER A 265 6.07 8.08 -5.27
C SER A 265 5.00 7.57 -6.25
N GLY A 266 5.36 6.62 -7.11
CA GLY A 266 4.44 5.94 -8.02
C GLY A 266 3.75 4.76 -7.36
N ASP A 267 3.08 5.00 -6.22
CA ASP A 267 2.34 3.98 -5.48
C ASP A 267 1.21 3.38 -6.36
N GLY A 268 0.88 2.12 -6.13
CA GLY A 268 -0.13 1.40 -6.91
C GLY A 268 -1.56 1.78 -6.54
N ILE A 269 -2.04 1.24 -5.42
CA ILE A 269 -3.39 1.47 -4.90
C ILE A 269 -3.30 2.02 -3.48
N ASP A 270 -3.78 3.25 -3.28
CA ASP A 270 -3.77 3.96 -2.01
C ASP A 270 -5.18 4.17 -1.48
N ILE A 271 -5.61 3.35 -0.56
CA ILE A 271 -6.91 3.50 0.08
C ILE A 271 -6.82 4.52 1.21
N SER A 272 -7.50 5.66 1.07
CA SER A 272 -7.41 6.79 2.00
C SER A 272 -8.74 7.06 2.70
N SER A 273 -8.85 6.70 3.98
CA SER A 273 -10.07 6.93 4.79
C SER A 273 -11.35 6.40 4.12
N CYS A 274 -11.27 5.24 3.47
CA CYS A 274 -12.40 4.56 2.83
C CYS A 274 -12.91 3.41 3.67
N ARG A 275 -14.14 2.99 3.42
CA ARG A 275 -14.73 1.81 4.07
C ARG A 275 -15.41 0.87 3.10
N ASN A 276 -15.40 -0.43 3.43
CA ASN A 276 -15.92 -1.51 2.59
C ASN A 276 -15.22 -1.51 1.23
N VAL A 277 -13.98 -1.94 1.21
CA VAL A 277 -13.11 -1.94 0.02
C VAL A 277 -12.74 -3.38 -0.34
N LEU A 278 -12.94 -3.76 -1.58
CA LEU A 278 -12.46 -5.01 -2.16
C LEU A 278 -11.43 -4.71 -3.24
N ILE A 279 -10.23 -5.25 -3.07
CA ILE A 279 -9.17 -5.25 -4.09
C ILE A 279 -8.90 -6.70 -4.44
N GLU A 280 -9.03 -7.06 -5.72
CA GLU A 280 -8.75 -8.44 -6.13
C GLU A 280 -8.12 -8.52 -7.51
N TYR A 281 -7.34 -9.59 -7.74
CA TYR A 281 -6.76 -9.90 -9.04
C TYR A 281 -6.05 -8.72 -9.71
N SER A 282 -5.34 -7.90 -8.95
CA SER A 282 -4.61 -6.75 -9.49
C SER A 282 -3.11 -7.05 -9.54
N THR A 283 -2.45 -6.59 -10.60
CA THR A 283 -1.00 -6.72 -10.79
C THR A 283 -0.35 -5.37 -10.64
N LEU A 284 0.54 -5.21 -9.65
CA LEU A 284 1.18 -3.95 -9.32
C LEU A 284 2.69 -4.06 -9.46
N ASN A 285 3.26 -3.12 -10.22
CA ASN A 285 4.69 -2.96 -10.46
C ASN A 285 5.02 -1.47 -10.29
N CYS A 286 5.54 -1.09 -9.12
CA CYS A 286 5.49 0.28 -8.62
C CYS A 286 6.86 0.85 -8.29
N GLY A 287 7.01 2.17 -8.41
CA GLY A 287 8.21 2.88 -7.98
C GLY A 287 8.23 3.18 -6.47
N ASP A 288 7.09 3.04 -5.78
CA ASP A 288 6.96 3.11 -4.32
C ASP A 288 6.08 1.93 -3.83
N ASP A 289 5.23 2.11 -2.83
CA ASP A 289 4.44 1.03 -2.24
C ASP A 289 3.36 0.50 -3.21
N CYS A 290 3.13 -0.82 -3.28
CA CYS A 290 2.13 -1.43 -4.16
C CYS A 290 0.70 -1.23 -3.63
N PHE A 291 0.38 -1.80 -2.47
CA PHE A 291 -0.89 -1.60 -1.78
C PHE A 291 -0.65 -0.74 -0.55
N THR A 292 -1.37 0.38 -0.41
CA THR A 292 -1.24 1.22 0.77
C THR A 292 -2.58 1.54 1.40
N LEU A 293 -2.60 1.58 2.72
CA LEU A 293 -3.76 1.94 3.52
C LEU A 293 -3.39 3.19 4.32
N LYS A 294 -4.14 4.25 4.16
CA LYS A 294 -3.87 5.57 4.71
C LYS A 294 -5.12 6.17 5.35
N ALA A 295 -4.96 7.03 6.37
CA ALA A 295 -6.09 7.61 7.11
C ALA A 295 -5.85 9.07 7.54
N GLY A 296 -5.01 9.80 6.79
CA GLY A 296 -4.67 11.19 7.13
C GLY A 296 -3.49 11.32 8.07
N ARG A 297 -2.91 12.50 8.12
CA ARG A 297 -1.71 12.79 8.90
C ARG A 297 -1.84 14.02 9.77
N CYS A 298 -1.13 14.01 10.89
CA CYS A 298 -0.98 15.14 11.81
C CYS A 298 -2.34 15.72 12.26
N ASP A 299 -2.38 16.96 12.66
CA ASP A 299 -3.59 17.62 13.15
C ASP A 299 -4.71 17.67 12.11
N ASP A 300 -4.38 17.80 10.82
CA ASP A 300 -5.40 17.77 9.76
C ASP A 300 -6.09 16.41 9.68
N GLY A 301 -5.32 15.32 9.81
CA GLY A 301 -5.87 13.97 9.85
C GLY A 301 -6.70 13.69 11.11
N LEU A 302 -6.30 14.22 12.27
CA LEU A 302 -7.09 14.16 13.51
C LEU A 302 -8.38 14.96 13.40
N ARG A 303 -8.35 16.16 12.80
CA ARG A 303 -9.53 16.99 12.53
C ARG A 303 -10.55 16.24 11.68
N VAL A 304 -10.12 15.59 10.62
CA VAL A 304 -10.98 14.79 9.72
C VAL A 304 -11.50 13.53 10.40
N ASN A 305 -10.66 12.83 11.13
CA ASN A 305 -10.97 11.65 11.96
C ASN A 305 -11.80 10.58 11.22
N LYS A 306 -11.43 10.25 9.98
CA LYS A 306 -12.06 9.18 9.20
C LYS A 306 -11.09 8.01 9.02
N PRO A 307 -11.45 6.80 9.46
CA PRO A 307 -10.60 5.64 9.32
C PRO A 307 -10.61 5.07 7.90
N THR A 308 -9.59 4.26 7.60
CA THR A 308 -9.65 3.23 6.57
C THR A 308 -10.04 1.92 7.24
N GLU A 309 -11.20 1.35 6.85
CA GLU A 309 -11.74 0.18 7.53
C GLU A 309 -12.51 -0.77 6.61
N ASN A 310 -12.55 -2.05 7.02
CA ASN A 310 -13.19 -3.13 6.29
C ASN A 310 -12.62 -3.24 4.86
N VAL A 311 -11.34 -3.60 4.77
CA VAL A 311 -10.61 -3.75 3.50
C VAL A 311 -10.25 -5.22 3.30
N VAL A 312 -10.63 -5.77 2.16
CA VAL A 312 -10.24 -7.11 1.71
C VAL A 312 -9.38 -6.97 0.47
N ILE A 313 -8.19 -7.59 0.50
CA ILE A 313 -7.24 -7.66 -0.63
C ILE A 313 -6.96 -9.14 -0.90
N ARG A 314 -7.22 -9.62 -2.12
CA ARG A 314 -7.07 -11.05 -2.41
C ARG A 314 -6.65 -11.34 -3.84
N TYR A 315 -5.97 -12.46 -4.04
CA TYR A 315 -5.53 -12.96 -5.35
C TYR A 315 -4.72 -11.95 -6.15
N CYS A 316 -3.99 -11.09 -5.45
CA CYS A 316 -3.21 -10.02 -6.06
C CYS A 316 -1.74 -10.42 -6.23
N LEU A 317 -1.10 -9.78 -7.22
CA LEU A 317 0.32 -9.93 -7.53
C LEU A 317 1.01 -8.58 -7.38
N ALA A 318 1.87 -8.42 -6.37
CA ALA A 318 2.82 -7.31 -6.29
C ALA A 318 4.18 -7.77 -6.83
N LYS A 319 4.74 -7.02 -7.77
CA LYS A 319 6.06 -7.30 -8.33
C LYS A 319 7.10 -6.39 -7.66
N GLU A 320 7.55 -5.34 -8.33
CA GLU A 320 8.46 -4.38 -7.72
C GLU A 320 7.71 -3.36 -6.87
N GLY A 321 8.38 -2.78 -5.88
CA GLY A 321 7.83 -1.74 -5.01
C GLY A 321 8.58 -1.64 -3.69
N HIS A 322 8.38 -0.52 -2.97
CA HIS A 322 8.96 -0.36 -1.64
C HIS A 322 8.26 -1.25 -0.60
N GLY A 323 6.95 -1.40 -0.69
CA GLY A 323 6.16 -2.29 0.14
C GLY A 323 5.17 -3.09 -0.70
N GLY A 324 5.05 -4.40 -0.48
CA GLY A 324 3.98 -5.21 -1.04
C GLY A 324 2.63 -4.70 -0.51
N ILE A 325 2.48 -4.68 0.81
CA ILE A 325 1.40 -3.94 1.48
C ILE A 325 1.97 -3.06 2.61
N THR A 326 1.53 -1.80 2.64
CA THR A 326 1.94 -0.79 3.63
C THR A 326 0.72 -0.21 4.35
N CYS A 327 0.69 -0.30 5.68
CA CYS A 327 -0.22 0.48 6.51
C CYS A 327 0.49 1.79 6.90
N GLY A 328 0.02 2.91 6.35
CA GLY A 328 0.58 4.24 6.64
C GLY A 328 1.42 4.82 5.48
N SER A 329 2.22 5.88 5.77
CA SER A 329 2.53 6.52 7.08
C SER A 329 1.41 7.41 7.66
N GLU A 330 0.39 7.71 6.90
CA GLU A 330 -0.75 8.55 7.28
C GLU A 330 -1.78 7.70 8.05
N THR A 331 -1.76 7.80 9.38
CA THR A 331 -2.55 6.91 10.26
C THR A 331 -3.53 7.64 11.17
N ALA A 332 -3.63 8.98 11.12
CA ALA A 332 -4.35 9.79 12.10
C ALA A 332 -5.81 9.37 12.35
N GLY A 333 -6.55 9.00 11.31
CA GLY A 333 -7.95 8.55 11.43
C GLY A 333 -8.09 7.06 11.80
N GLY A 334 -6.98 6.33 11.90
CA GLY A 334 -6.96 4.89 12.18
C GLY A 334 -7.09 4.00 10.93
N ILE A 335 -6.47 2.81 11.01
CA ILE A 335 -6.57 1.75 9.99
C ILE A 335 -6.97 0.49 10.71
N ARG A 336 -8.11 -0.12 10.33
CA ARG A 336 -8.62 -1.29 11.03
C ARG A 336 -9.43 -2.24 10.16
N ASN A 337 -9.55 -3.49 10.61
CA ASN A 337 -10.30 -4.52 9.89
C ASN A 337 -9.76 -4.70 8.47
N VAL A 338 -8.52 -5.13 8.35
CA VAL A 338 -7.86 -5.42 7.07
C VAL A 338 -7.60 -6.91 6.95
N TYR A 339 -8.03 -7.49 5.86
CA TYR A 339 -7.80 -8.89 5.53
C TYR A 339 -7.18 -9.01 4.15
N LEU A 340 -5.90 -9.39 4.11
CA LEU A 340 -5.21 -9.71 2.87
C LEU A 340 -4.97 -11.22 2.83
N HIS A 341 -5.37 -11.85 1.72
CA HIS A 341 -5.17 -13.29 1.57
C HIS A 341 -4.95 -13.73 0.12
N ASP A 342 -4.36 -14.90 -0.04
CA ASP A 342 -4.09 -15.52 -1.35
C ASP A 342 -3.32 -14.59 -2.30
N CYS A 343 -2.25 -13.94 -1.81
CA CYS A 343 -1.46 -12.97 -2.57
C CYS A 343 -0.01 -13.43 -2.76
N LEU A 344 0.55 -13.08 -3.92
CA LEU A 344 1.96 -13.31 -4.26
C LEU A 344 2.70 -11.98 -4.34
N PHE A 345 3.77 -11.81 -3.55
CA PHE A 345 4.65 -10.66 -3.60
C PHE A 345 6.04 -11.10 -4.05
N TYR A 346 6.50 -10.54 -5.16
CA TYR A 346 7.74 -10.91 -5.81
C TYR A 346 8.61 -9.68 -6.04
N GLY A 347 9.80 -9.62 -5.42
CA GLY A 347 10.77 -8.55 -5.67
C GLY A 347 10.49 -7.22 -4.97
N THR A 348 9.45 -7.14 -4.13
CA THR A 348 9.22 -5.93 -3.32
C THR A 348 10.31 -5.76 -2.27
N ARG A 349 10.70 -4.52 -1.97
CA ARG A 349 11.69 -4.25 -0.92
C ARG A 349 11.23 -4.78 0.44
N THR A 350 9.96 -4.55 0.78
CA THR A 350 9.34 -5.07 2.01
C THR A 350 8.06 -5.82 1.66
N GLY A 351 7.83 -6.99 2.25
CA GLY A 351 6.57 -7.72 2.08
C GLY A 351 5.43 -6.99 2.80
N PHE A 352 5.43 -7.04 4.14
CA PHE A 352 4.45 -6.37 4.99
C PHE A 352 5.09 -5.24 5.76
N ARG A 353 4.54 -4.04 5.61
CA ARG A 353 5.11 -2.83 6.16
C ARG A 353 4.09 -2.05 6.99
N PHE A 354 4.38 -1.91 8.30
CA PHE A 354 3.66 -1.02 9.21
C PHE A 354 4.51 0.23 9.40
N LYS A 355 4.09 1.33 8.80
CA LYS A 355 4.88 2.56 8.68
C LYS A 355 4.05 3.71 9.24
N THR A 356 4.53 4.34 10.31
CA THR A 356 3.92 5.56 10.86
C THR A 356 4.99 6.44 11.47
N ARG A 357 4.62 7.49 12.16
CA ARG A 357 5.53 8.48 12.74
C ARG A 357 4.93 9.08 14.00
N ARG A 358 5.76 9.56 14.91
CA ARG A 358 5.35 10.19 16.17
C ARG A 358 4.31 11.30 16.04
N ASN A 359 4.30 12.02 14.93
CA ASN A 359 3.34 13.10 14.65
C ASN A 359 2.19 12.69 13.73
N ARG A 360 1.98 11.40 13.50
CA ARG A 360 0.92 10.93 12.58
C ARG A 360 -0.39 10.64 13.30
N GLY A 361 -0.32 10.19 14.55
CA GLY A 361 -1.49 9.81 15.33
C GLY A 361 -2.16 8.52 14.87
N GLY A 362 -3.28 8.22 15.50
CA GLY A 362 -4.16 7.11 15.17
C GLY A 362 -3.66 5.72 15.54
N THR A 363 -4.52 4.74 15.32
CA THR A 363 -4.24 3.33 15.63
C THR A 363 -4.31 2.47 14.36
N VAL A 364 -3.32 1.60 14.18
CA VAL A 364 -3.36 0.51 13.19
C VAL A 364 -3.62 -0.79 13.96
N GLU A 365 -4.77 -1.42 13.73
CA GLU A 365 -5.20 -2.60 14.49
C GLU A 365 -6.12 -3.53 13.69
N GLY A 366 -6.26 -4.79 14.16
CA GLY A 366 -7.16 -5.75 13.50
C GLY A 366 -6.74 -6.09 12.08
N ILE A 367 -5.44 -6.29 11.87
CA ILE A 367 -4.85 -6.61 10.56
C ILE A 367 -4.59 -8.11 10.49
N THR A 368 -5.09 -8.77 9.46
CA THR A 368 -4.82 -10.19 9.20
C THR A 368 -4.28 -10.38 7.80
N TYR A 369 -3.11 -11.02 7.71
CA TYR A 369 -2.51 -11.47 6.45
C TYR A 369 -2.45 -13.01 6.47
N GLU A 370 -3.00 -13.63 5.45
CA GLU A 370 -3.16 -15.08 5.38
C GLU A 370 -2.87 -15.63 3.99
N ASN A 371 -2.26 -16.81 3.94
CA ASN A 371 -1.92 -17.47 2.70
C ASN A 371 -1.20 -16.54 1.71
N VAL A 372 -0.02 -16.05 2.11
CA VAL A 372 0.80 -15.15 1.30
C VAL A 372 2.16 -15.75 1.04
N LYS A 373 2.60 -15.65 -0.20
CA LYS A 373 3.92 -16.06 -0.63
C LYS A 373 4.79 -14.83 -0.91
N LEU A 374 5.94 -14.76 -0.23
CA LEU A 374 6.94 -13.71 -0.42
C LEU A 374 8.18 -14.30 -1.11
N VAL A 375 8.57 -13.75 -2.24
CA VAL A 375 9.69 -14.23 -3.06
C VAL A 375 10.64 -13.09 -3.34
N ASN A 376 11.91 -13.28 -3.03
CA ASN A 376 12.98 -12.31 -3.30
C ASN A 376 12.69 -10.92 -2.74
N VAL A 377 12.29 -10.86 -1.47
CA VAL A 377 12.07 -9.60 -0.75
C VAL A 377 13.29 -9.25 0.09
N ARG A 378 13.56 -7.96 0.33
CA ARG A 378 14.64 -7.57 1.22
C ARG A 378 14.26 -7.79 2.68
N GLU A 379 13.05 -7.38 3.09
CA GLU A 379 12.52 -7.58 4.44
C GLU A 379 11.11 -8.18 4.34
N ALA A 380 10.87 -9.31 4.99
CA ALA A 380 9.54 -9.90 4.93
C ALA A 380 8.53 -9.07 5.74
N PHE A 381 8.85 -8.72 7.00
CA PHE A 381 7.97 -7.99 7.91
C PHE A 381 8.69 -6.82 8.56
N THR A 382 8.11 -5.62 8.50
CA THR A 382 8.74 -4.41 9.04
C THR A 382 7.73 -3.53 9.78
N TRP A 383 8.08 -3.13 11.00
CA TRP A 383 7.47 -2.05 11.77
C TRP A 383 8.45 -0.89 11.83
N ASP A 384 8.07 0.27 11.29
CA ASP A 384 8.90 1.49 11.29
C ASP A 384 8.07 2.69 11.75
N LEU A 385 8.19 3.01 13.04
CA LEU A 385 7.46 4.10 13.69
C LEU A 385 8.34 5.33 13.95
N LEU A 386 9.62 5.26 13.64
CA LEU A 386 10.55 6.37 13.84
C LEU A 386 10.78 7.18 12.55
N GLY A 387 10.87 6.51 11.41
CA GLY A 387 11.24 7.12 10.16
C GLY A 387 12.71 7.57 10.11
N SER A 388 13.00 8.45 9.17
CA SER A 388 14.34 9.00 9.01
C SER A 388 14.43 10.46 9.47
N LYS A 389 15.63 10.90 9.86
CA LYS A 389 15.88 12.32 10.18
C LYS A 389 15.52 13.27 9.04
N MET A 390 15.61 12.82 7.80
CA MET A 390 15.29 13.62 6.62
C MET A 390 13.82 14.10 6.64
N TYR A 391 12.88 13.26 7.10
CA TYR A 391 11.45 13.57 7.14
C TYR A 391 10.94 13.98 8.51
N MET A 392 11.64 13.56 9.58
CA MET A 392 11.14 13.70 10.96
C MET A 392 12.04 14.55 11.85
N GLY A 393 13.21 14.99 11.35
CA GLY A 393 14.14 15.76 12.15
C GLY A 393 14.44 15.07 13.48
N GLU A 394 14.31 15.79 14.57
CA GLU A 394 14.56 15.28 15.93
C GLU A 394 13.53 14.24 16.40
N LEU A 395 12.34 14.19 15.83
CA LEU A 395 11.34 13.17 16.16
C LEU A 395 11.75 11.76 15.71
N ALA A 396 12.71 11.63 14.79
CA ALA A 396 13.25 10.34 14.37
C ALA A 396 14.16 9.68 15.43
N ARG A 397 14.54 10.38 16.50
CA ARG A 397 15.34 9.80 17.59
C ARG A 397 14.49 8.87 18.44
N ARG A 398 15.06 7.76 18.90
CA ARG A 398 14.36 6.81 19.77
C ARG A 398 14.23 7.34 21.20
N TYR A 399 15.28 7.91 21.76
CA TYR A 399 15.37 8.38 23.14
C TYR A 399 15.72 9.86 23.26
N PRO A 400 15.30 10.55 24.36
CA PRO A 400 14.39 10.04 25.39
C PRO A 400 12.97 9.79 24.86
N PRO A 401 12.15 8.99 25.55
CA PRO A 401 10.71 8.87 25.25
C PRO A 401 10.06 10.25 25.28
N LEU A 402 9.05 10.45 24.46
CA LEU A 402 8.22 11.66 24.43
C LEU A 402 6.91 11.43 25.20
N ASP A 403 6.26 12.51 25.57
CA ASP A 403 4.92 12.44 26.15
C ASP A 403 3.92 11.88 25.14
N ILE A 404 2.96 11.10 25.63
CA ILE A 404 1.89 10.57 24.80
C ILE A 404 0.87 11.66 24.53
N THR A 405 0.60 11.88 23.25
CA THR A 405 -0.37 12.87 22.75
C THR A 405 -1.33 12.21 21.75
N PRO A 406 -2.39 12.87 21.29
CA PRO A 406 -3.22 12.37 20.19
C PRO A 406 -2.46 12.10 18.89
N LEU A 407 -1.28 12.69 18.73
CA LEU A 407 -0.38 12.46 17.60
C LEU A 407 0.58 11.28 17.79
N THR A 408 0.57 10.62 18.95
CA THR A 408 1.37 9.42 19.20
C THR A 408 0.66 8.20 18.58
N PRO A 409 1.24 7.56 17.54
CA PRO A 409 0.58 6.45 16.89
C PRO A 409 0.68 5.14 17.68
N THR A 410 -0.31 4.27 17.48
CA THR A 410 -0.34 2.92 18.04
C THR A 410 -0.42 1.88 16.92
N VAL A 411 0.35 0.78 17.05
CA VAL A 411 0.27 -0.36 16.12
C VAL A 411 0.16 -1.64 16.94
N LYS A 412 -0.95 -2.36 16.79
CA LYS A 412 -1.26 -3.54 17.58
C LYS A 412 -2.25 -4.49 16.89
N ASP A 413 -2.48 -5.65 17.48
CA ASP A 413 -3.50 -6.63 17.07
C ASP A 413 -3.31 -7.07 15.61
N ILE A 414 -2.15 -7.67 15.31
CA ILE A 414 -1.75 -8.09 13.96
C ILE A 414 -1.57 -9.60 13.94
N THR A 415 -2.15 -10.25 12.94
CA THR A 415 -1.98 -11.68 12.69
C THR A 415 -1.43 -11.92 11.29
N ILE A 416 -0.33 -12.65 11.19
CA ILE A 416 0.27 -13.14 9.94
C ILE A 416 0.27 -14.66 10.03
N ARG A 417 -0.45 -15.33 9.14
CA ARG A 417 -0.57 -16.80 9.21
C ARG A 417 -0.59 -17.47 7.85
N ASN A 418 -0.23 -18.76 7.86
CA ASN A 418 -0.28 -19.59 6.66
C ASN A 418 0.53 -18.96 5.51
N PHE A 419 1.84 -18.77 5.68
CA PHE A 419 2.64 -18.03 4.72
C PHE A 419 3.95 -18.75 4.38
N THR A 420 4.54 -18.36 3.25
CA THR A 420 5.90 -18.73 2.89
C THR A 420 6.75 -17.52 2.58
N VAL A 421 7.94 -17.50 3.11
CA VAL A 421 9.03 -16.63 2.67
C VAL A 421 10.05 -17.50 1.93
N GLU A 422 9.98 -17.51 0.60
CA GLU A 422 10.91 -18.31 -0.21
C GLU A 422 12.34 -17.80 -0.14
N SER A 423 12.48 -16.45 -0.07
CA SER A 423 13.78 -15.80 0.13
C SER A 423 13.61 -14.36 0.63
N ALA A 424 14.38 -14.01 1.65
CA ALA A 424 14.48 -12.68 2.19
C ALA A 424 15.88 -12.42 2.76
N ASP A 425 16.33 -11.15 2.77
CA ASP A 425 17.52 -10.80 3.54
C ASP A 425 17.22 -10.82 5.04
N ARG A 426 16.01 -10.40 5.44
CA ARG A 426 15.56 -10.35 6.83
C ARG A 426 14.11 -10.78 6.93
N LEU A 427 13.83 -11.62 7.93
CA LEU A 427 12.45 -11.96 8.23
C LEU A 427 11.75 -10.79 8.93
N LEU A 428 12.40 -10.21 9.95
CA LEU A 428 11.75 -9.23 10.83
C LEU A 428 12.67 -8.07 11.22
N THR A 429 12.10 -6.86 11.15
CA THR A 429 12.65 -5.64 11.74
C THR A 429 11.53 -4.87 12.45
N VAL A 430 11.68 -4.59 13.76
CA VAL A 430 10.76 -3.77 14.53
C VAL A 430 11.50 -2.56 15.08
N ASN A 431 11.14 -1.36 14.62
CA ASN A 431 11.58 -0.07 15.12
C ASN A 431 10.37 0.69 15.64
N ALA A 432 9.86 0.28 16.79
CA ALA A 432 8.76 0.95 17.48
C ALA A 432 9.26 2.15 18.29
N ILE A 433 8.35 2.86 18.93
CA ILE A 433 8.64 4.01 19.80
C ILE A 433 8.53 3.59 21.26
N PRO A 434 9.44 4.08 22.13
CA PRO A 434 9.52 3.63 23.52
C PRO A 434 8.35 4.08 24.39
N GLU A 435 7.60 5.10 24.00
CA GLU A 435 6.40 5.59 24.69
C GLU A 435 5.22 4.64 24.55
N ILE A 436 5.00 4.07 23.34
CA ILE A 436 3.96 3.07 23.07
C ILE A 436 4.56 1.93 22.24
N PRO A 437 4.83 0.76 22.81
CA PRO A 437 5.38 -0.37 22.07
C PRO A 437 4.38 -0.91 21.03
N CYS A 438 4.90 -1.46 19.94
CA CYS A 438 4.11 -2.33 19.07
C CYS A 438 3.70 -3.58 19.84
N SER A 439 2.42 -3.97 19.79
CA SER A 439 1.92 -5.02 20.68
C SER A 439 0.93 -5.99 20.03
N ASN A 440 0.78 -7.15 20.68
CA ASN A 440 -0.15 -8.20 20.31
C ASN A 440 -0.03 -8.62 18.84
N VAL A 441 1.14 -9.17 18.47
CA VAL A 441 1.44 -9.63 17.12
C VAL A 441 1.58 -11.16 17.12
N ARG A 442 0.88 -11.83 16.22
CA ARG A 442 0.98 -13.28 16.00
C ARG A 442 1.49 -13.58 14.60
N ILE A 443 2.50 -14.43 14.54
CA ILE A 443 3.12 -14.91 13.28
C ILE A 443 3.10 -16.44 13.34
N GLU A 444 2.25 -17.06 12.53
CA GLU A 444 1.86 -18.46 12.73
C GLU A 444 1.89 -19.26 11.43
N ASN A 445 2.25 -20.55 11.54
CA ASN A 445 2.17 -21.52 10.45
C ASN A 445 2.92 -21.04 9.20
N GLY A 446 4.24 -20.96 9.27
CA GLY A 446 5.05 -20.43 8.18
C GLY A 446 6.29 -21.25 7.87
N LYS A 447 6.68 -21.25 6.59
CA LYS A 447 7.98 -21.76 6.11
C LYS A 447 8.82 -20.59 5.63
N ILE A 448 10.01 -20.44 6.19
CA ILE A 448 10.83 -19.26 6.00
C ILE A 448 12.25 -19.64 5.61
N ARG A 449 12.74 -19.01 4.54
CA ARG A 449 14.15 -18.99 4.18
C ARG A 449 14.63 -17.54 4.15
N THR A 450 15.64 -17.21 4.96
CA THR A 450 16.12 -15.84 5.13
C THR A 450 17.62 -15.82 5.44
N ASN A 451 18.26 -14.66 5.33
CA ASN A 451 19.61 -14.50 5.85
C ASN A 451 19.58 -14.25 7.35
N ARG A 452 18.72 -13.37 7.85
CA ARG A 452 18.61 -13.02 9.27
C ARG A 452 17.17 -13.12 9.77
N ILE A 453 16.97 -13.77 10.91
CA ILE A 453 15.63 -13.95 11.49
C ILE A 453 15.12 -12.62 12.06
N ILE A 454 15.79 -12.08 13.08
CA ILE A 454 15.43 -10.79 13.68
C ILE A 454 16.65 -9.87 13.60
N ARG A 455 16.57 -8.86 12.73
CA ARG A 455 17.61 -7.85 12.63
C ARG A 455 17.67 -7.01 13.90
N THR A 456 16.53 -6.52 14.34
CA THR A 456 16.31 -5.82 15.60
C THR A 456 14.84 -5.84 15.94
N MET A 457 14.54 -5.95 17.23
CA MET A 457 13.19 -5.82 17.77
C MET A 457 13.28 -4.79 18.90
N ASN A 458 12.87 -3.55 18.59
CA ASN A 458 12.93 -2.42 19.50
C ASN A 458 11.53 -2.06 20.00
N ASP A 459 11.35 -2.00 21.34
CA ASP A 459 10.11 -1.57 21.98
C ASP A 459 8.88 -2.37 21.50
N ALA A 460 9.02 -3.70 21.48
CA ALA A 460 7.93 -4.64 21.15
C ALA A 460 7.38 -5.29 22.43
N ASP A 461 6.07 -5.58 22.47
CA ASP A 461 5.42 -6.21 23.60
C ASP A 461 4.36 -7.23 23.14
N GLY A 462 4.54 -8.49 23.49
CA GLY A 462 3.57 -9.53 23.13
C GLY A 462 3.64 -9.96 21.66
N PHE A 463 4.82 -10.42 21.21
CA PHE A 463 4.99 -11.06 19.91
C PHE A 463 5.03 -12.59 20.10
N THR A 464 4.17 -13.29 19.38
CA THR A 464 4.15 -14.76 19.38
C THR A 464 4.47 -15.28 18.00
N PHE A 465 5.46 -16.15 17.93
CA PHE A 465 5.86 -16.92 16.76
C PHE A 465 5.49 -18.37 17.02
N SER A 466 4.62 -18.97 16.20
CA SER A 466 4.16 -20.34 16.46
C SER A 466 4.11 -21.19 15.19
N ASN A 467 4.48 -22.46 15.35
CA ASN A 467 4.49 -23.46 14.27
C ASN A 467 5.25 -22.97 13.03
N LEU A 468 6.50 -22.54 13.21
CA LEU A 468 7.35 -22.02 12.13
C LEU A 468 8.53 -22.96 11.86
N GLU A 469 8.86 -23.10 10.59
CA GLU A 469 10.13 -23.65 10.13
C GLU A 469 10.99 -22.50 9.57
N ILE A 470 12.11 -22.19 10.21
CA ILE A 470 12.97 -21.06 9.85
C ILE A 470 14.36 -21.56 9.49
N GLN A 471 14.72 -21.42 8.22
CA GLN A 471 16.08 -21.62 7.75
C GLN A 471 16.76 -20.25 7.59
N ALA A 472 17.88 -20.03 8.30
CA ALA A 472 18.63 -18.78 8.23
C ALA A 472 20.14 -19.01 8.14
N THR A 473 20.83 -18.08 7.47
CA THR A 473 22.29 -18.10 7.34
C THR A 473 23.01 -17.36 8.47
N ASP A 474 22.28 -16.53 9.24
CA ASP A 474 22.76 -15.82 10.43
C ASP A 474 21.89 -16.23 11.63
N ASN A 475 22.53 -16.62 12.73
CA ASN A 475 21.88 -17.08 13.95
C ASN A 475 21.62 -15.98 14.98
N ARG A 476 22.07 -14.73 14.71
CA ARG A 476 21.95 -13.61 15.66
C ARG A 476 20.58 -12.96 15.62
N MET A 477 20.00 -12.73 16.80
CA MET A 477 18.77 -11.97 17.00
C MET A 477 18.98 -10.89 18.07
N VAL A 478 18.47 -9.67 17.80
CA VAL A 478 18.65 -8.52 18.70
C VAL A 478 17.31 -8.06 19.24
N PHE A 479 17.18 -8.00 20.57
CA PHE A 479 16.02 -7.52 21.31
C PHE A 479 16.44 -6.33 22.17
N ASP A 480 15.76 -5.18 22.01
CA ASP A 480 16.08 -3.98 22.78
C ASP A 480 14.80 -3.37 23.38
N ASN A 481 14.69 -3.40 24.71
CA ASN A 481 13.47 -3.07 25.47
C ASN A 481 12.22 -3.83 25.02
N SER A 482 12.38 -5.00 24.40
CA SER A 482 11.29 -5.86 23.99
C SER A 482 10.98 -6.91 25.05
N ARG A 483 9.71 -7.24 25.22
CA ARG A 483 9.24 -8.16 26.23
C ARG A 483 8.05 -9.01 25.76
N ASN A 484 7.79 -10.07 26.51
CA ASN A 484 6.68 -10.99 26.22
C ASN A 484 6.77 -11.53 24.78
N VAL A 485 7.96 -11.99 24.38
CA VAL A 485 8.20 -12.60 23.07
C VAL A 485 8.26 -14.10 23.23
N THR A 486 7.41 -14.82 22.51
CA THR A 486 7.34 -16.29 22.59
C THR A 486 7.59 -16.94 21.24
N PHE A 487 8.51 -17.88 21.20
CA PHE A 487 8.69 -18.81 20.10
C PHE A 487 8.12 -20.16 20.53
N ASP A 488 6.96 -20.54 20.00
CA ASP A 488 6.21 -21.74 20.37
C ASP A 488 6.19 -22.73 19.21
N ASN A 489 6.78 -23.90 19.40
CA ASN A 489 6.91 -24.91 18.36
C ASN A 489 7.60 -24.37 17.08
N VAL A 490 8.70 -23.63 17.25
CA VAL A 490 9.51 -23.09 16.16
C VAL A 490 10.75 -23.94 15.98
N THR A 491 10.98 -24.41 14.74
CA THR A 491 12.20 -25.12 14.37
C THR A 491 13.15 -24.18 13.65
N PHE A 492 14.37 -24.06 14.18
CA PHE A 492 15.42 -23.21 13.63
C PHE A 492 16.49 -24.07 12.95
N TYR A 493 16.75 -23.84 11.67
CA TYR A 493 17.88 -24.36 10.93
C TYR A 493 18.89 -23.22 10.74
N VAL A 494 19.83 -23.11 11.65
CA VAL A 494 20.81 -22.01 11.73
C VAL A 494 22.22 -22.53 11.88
N PRO A 495 23.28 -21.74 11.59
CA PRO A 495 24.66 -22.13 11.76
C PRO A 495 24.96 -22.61 13.19
N GLY A 496 25.63 -23.77 13.30
CA GLY A 496 25.99 -24.36 14.57
C GLY A 496 24.83 -24.89 15.41
N ASN A 497 23.60 -24.95 14.87
CA ASN A 497 22.37 -25.30 15.57
C ASN A 497 22.17 -24.50 16.89
N ALA A 498 22.64 -23.26 16.95
CA ALA A 498 22.57 -22.42 18.12
C ALA A 498 22.14 -21.00 17.76
N LEU A 499 21.28 -20.40 18.59
CA LEU A 499 20.87 -19.01 18.46
C LEU A 499 21.77 -18.10 19.29
N ASP A 500 22.27 -17.00 18.69
CA ASP A 500 22.99 -15.93 19.36
C ASP A 500 22.01 -14.78 19.68
N LEU A 501 21.66 -14.66 20.97
CA LEU A 501 20.67 -13.70 21.44
C LEU A 501 21.32 -12.51 22.13
N GLU A 502 21.16 -11.33 21.55
CA GLU A 502 21.49 -10.05 22.19
C GLU A 502 20.22 -9.44 22.80
N ILE A 503 20.11 -9.49 24.13
CA ILE A 503 18.98 -8.94 24.88
C ILE A 503 19.45 -7.78 25.70
N LYS A 504 18.94 -6.58 25.45
CA LYS A 504 19.35 -5.34 26.11
C LYS A 504 18.16 -4.41 26.41
N GLY A 505 18.44 -3.43 27.28
CA GLY A 505 17.45 -2.45 27.69
C GLY A 505 16.70 -2.83 28.97
N ARG A 506 16.31 -1.82 29.76
CA ARG A 506 15.75 -2.01 31.11
C ARG A 506 14.36 -2.68 31.10
N LYS A 507 13.63 -2.58 29.99
CA LYS A 507 12.29 -3.16 29.83
C LYS A 507 12.31 -4.53 29.16
N ALA A 508 13.48 -5.03 28.74
CA ALA A 508 13.61 -6.32 28.09
C ALA A 508 13.36 -7.46 29.10
N GLY A 509 12.63 -8.48 28.69
CA GLY A 509 12.36 -9.66 29.53
C GLY A 509 11.25 -10.55 29.01
N ASN A 510 11.09 -11.70 29.67
CA ASN A 510 10.09 -12.70 29.27
C ASN A 510 10.16 -13.06 27.78
N ILE A 511 11.39 -13.39 27.30
CA ILE A 511 11.62 -13.92 25.96
C ILE A 511 11.75 -15.43 26.10
N ILE A 512 10.83 -16.19 25.50
CA ILE A 512 10.62 -17.61 25.79
C ILE A 512 10.73 -18.41 24.48
N ILE A 513 11.45 -19.53 24.54
CA ILE A 513 11.38 -20.60 23.54
C ILE A 513 10.67 -21.79 24.17
N ARG A 514 9.61 -22.26 23.54
CA ARG A 514 8.80 -23.39 23.99
C ARG A 514 8.75 -24.47 22.93
N LYS A 515 8.94 -25.72 23.32
CA LYS A 515 8.81 -26.89 22.44
C LYS A 515 8.16 -28.03 23.23
N GLY A 516 6.87 -28.29 23.02
CA GLY A 516 6.06 -29.14 23.89
C GLY A 516 6.05 -28.61 25.31
N ASP A 517 6.31 -29.48 26.30
CA ASP A 517 6.37 -29.10 27.72
C ASP A 517 7.66 -28.41 28.15
N LYS A 518 8.66 -28.33 27.25
CA LYS A 518 9.93 -27.68 27.54
C LYS A 518 9.84 -26.19 27.29
N VAL A 519 10.12 -25.41 28.33
CA VAL A 519 10.15 -23.94 28.28
C VAL A 519 11.54 -23.46 28.68
N LYS A 520 12.15 -22.64 27.82
CA LYS A 520 13.41 -21.93 28.12
C LYS A 520 13.18 -20.45 28.11
N GLU A 521 13.49 -19.76 29.22
CA GLU A 521 13.60 -18.33 29.23
C GLU A 521 14.97 -17.88 28.69
N CYS A 522 14.96 -17.01 27.71
CA CYS A 522 16.16 -16.50 27.09
C CYS A 522 16.74 -15.35 27.90
N ARG A 523 18.04 -15.40 28.16
CA ARG A 523 18.79 -14.38 28.89
C ARG A 523 19.95 -13.88 28.05
N GLN A 524 20.40 -12.66 28.32
CA GLN A 524 21.55 -12.07 27.64
C GLN A 524 22.80 -12.97 27.74
N GLY A 525 23.46 -13.19 26.63
CA GLY A 525 24.73 -13.93 26.55
C GLY A 525 24.61 -15.45 26.61
N LEU A 526 23.39 -16.01 26.54
CA LEU A 526 23.21 -17.46 26.43
C LEU A 526 22.98 -17.88 24.97
N ASN A 527 23.81 -18.80 24.51
CA ASN A 527 23.58 -19.49 23.24
C ASN A 527 22.52 -20.58 23.47
N TYR A 528 21.48 -20.58 22.63
CA TYR A 528 20.44 -21.60 22.66
C TYR A 528 20.72 -22.64 21.58
N VAL A 529 20.80 -23.91 22.01
CA VAL A 529 20.92 -25.09 21.13
C VAL A 529 19.56 -25.77 21.11
N ASP A 530 19.06 -26.13 19.95
CA ASP A 530 17.84 -26.93 19.79
C ASP A 530 17.95 -28.31 20.40
#